data_09b8b26139bff797d3ce98307c2fd131
#
_entry.id   09b8b26139bff797d3ce98307c2fd131
#
_cell.length_a   1.000
_cell.length_b   1.000
_cell.length_c   1.000
_cell.angle_alpha   90.00
_cell.angle_beta   90.00
_cell.angle_gamma   90.00
#
_symmetry.space_group_name_H-M   'P 1'
#
loop_
_entity.id
_entity.type
_entity.pdbx_description
1 polymer ?
#
loop_
_entity_poly.entity_id
_entity_poly.type
_entity_poly.pdbx_seq_one_letter_code
_entity_poly.pdbx_strand_id
1 'polypeptide(L)'
;KIQIIDVREDTERDHAHIKGTIHMKLSEIAKRHIELDKDKNIFVMCHTGTRSQAVCKWLKSQGYDNCVNVLGGIDAWAALIDRNIRRY
;
A
#
# COMPACT_ATOMS: atom_id res chain seq x y z
N LYS A 1 -6.96 1.09 -14.99
CA LYS A 1 -6.65 1.88 -13.80
C LYS A 1 -5.91 1.07 -12.76
N ILE A 2 -5.16 1.75 -11.94
CA ILE A 2 -4.43 1.14 -10.84
C ILE A 2 -5.10 1.48 -9.51
N GLN A 3 -4.90 0.61 -8.53
CA GLN A 3 -5.29 0.83 -7.15
C GLN A 3 -4.02 0.83 -6.31
N ILE A 4 -3.84 1.84 -5.47
CA ILE A 4 -2.72 1.88 -4.53
C ILE A 4 -3.31 1.79 -3.12
N ILE A 5 -2.96 0.73 -2.39
CA ILE A 5 -3.40 0.57 -1.01
C ILE A 5 -2.25 0.85 -0.06
N ASP A 6 -2.55 1.63 0.97
CA ASP A 6 -1.62 2.00 2.04
C ASP A 6 -1.97 1.14 3.26
N VAL A 7 -1.06 0.24 3.61
CA VAL A 7 -1.31 -0.72 4.71
C VAL A 7 -0.72 -0.27 6.04
N ARG A 8 -0.28 0.99 6.11
CA ARG A 8 0.30 1.56 7.34
C ARG A 8 -0.77 1.83 8.38
N GLU A 9 -0.32 2.12 9.60
CA GLU A 9 -1.21 2.47 10.72
C GLU A 9 -1.79 3.88 10.57
N ASP A 10 -2.83 4.17 11.32
CA ASP A 10 -3.51 5.47 11.30
C ASP A 10 -2.55 6.62 11.61
N THR A 11 -1.68 6.43 12.61
CA THR A 11 -0.71 7.46 13.02
C THR A 11 0.27 7.78 11.91
N GLU A 12 0.70 6.78 11.16
CA GLU A 12 1.61 6.98 10.03
C GLU A 12 0.92 7.76 8.92
N ARG A 13 -0.32 7.40 8.61
CA ARG A 13 -1.10 8.08 7.57
C ARG A 13 -1.42 9.52 7.95
N ASP A 14 -1.70 9.79 9.22
CA ASP A 14 -1.92 11.13 9.72
C ASP A 14 -0.66 12.01 9.60
N HIS A 15 0.50 11.39 9.75
CA HIS A 15 1.78 12.08 9.62
C HIS A 15 2.05 12.50 8.17
N ALA A 16 1.84 11.59 7.22
CA ALA A 16 1.99 11.83 5.79
C ALA A 16 1.30 10.74 5.00
N HIS A 17 0.71 11.07 3.86
CA HIS A 17 0.15 10.07 2.95
C HIS A 17 0.15 10.58 1.51
N ILE A 18 0.02 9.64 0.58
CA ILE A 18 -0.09 9.96 -0.84
C ILE A 18 -1.58 10.10 -1.17
N LYS A 19 -1.94 11.25 -1.74
CA LYS A 19 -3.31 11.53 -2.13
C LYS A 19 -3.79 10.51 -3.18
N GLY A 20 -5.03 10.06 -3.03
CA GLY A 20 -5.63 9.10 -3.96
C GLY A 20 -5.38 7.64 -3.61
N THR A 21 -4.60 7.36 -2.57
CA THR A 21 -4.40 6.00 -2.09
C THR A 21 -5.54 5.57 -1.17
N ILE A 22 -5.80 4.26 -1.14
CA ILE A 22 -6.82 3.68 -0.26
C ILE A 22 -6.14 3.23 1.02
N HIS A 23 -6.60 3.74 2.16
CA HIS A 23 -6.08 3.30 3.45
C HIS A 23 -6.75 2.00 3.88
N MET A 24 -5.96 0.94 3.94
CA MET A 24 -6.44 -0.38 4.34
C MET A 24 -5.35 -0.99 5.21
N LYS A 25 -5.45 -0.79 6.53
CA LYS A 25 -4.40 -1.20 7.47
C LYS A 25 -4.12 -2.70 7.40
N LEU A 26 -2.89 -3.06 7.76
CA LEU A 26 -2.45 -4.46 7.78
C LEU A 26 -3.46 -5.35 8.54
N SER A 27 -3.96 -4.87 9.69
CA SER A 27 -4.93 -5.61 10.50
C SER A 27 -6.31 -5.76 9.84
N GLU A 28 -6.60 -4.97 8.81
CA GLU A 28 -7.91 -4.95 8.15
C GLU A 28 -7.95 -5.74 6.85
N ILE A 29 -6.79 -6.11 6.32
CA ILE A 29 -6.67 -6.72 4.99
C ILE A 29 -7.52 -8.00 4.88
N ALA A 30 -7.50 -8.84 5.89
CA ALA A 30 -8.23 -10.11 5.86
C ALA A 30 -9.74 -9.91 5.68
N LYS A 31 -10.29 -8.81 6.19
CA LYS A 31 -11.72 -8.48 6.05
C LYS A 31 -12.00 -7.62 4.83
N ARG A 32 -11.12 -6.68 4.55
CA ARG A 32 -11.42 -5.63 3.58
C ARG A 32 -10.92 -5.91 2.17
N HIS A 33 -10.13 -6.95 1.95
CA HIS A 33 -9.60 -7.23 0.61
C HIS A 33 -10.70 -7.40 -0.45
N ILE A 34 -11.90 -7.82 -0.05
CA ILE A 34 -13.02 -7.98 -0.98
C ILE A 34 -13.44 -6.66 -1.64
N GLU A 35 -13.05 -5.51 -1.07
CA GLU A 35 -13.30 -4.19 -1.65
C GLU A 35 -12.40 -3.93 -2.87
N LEU A 36 -11.35 -4.73 -3.04
CA LEU A 36 -10.40 -4.55 -4.14
C LEU A 36 -10.88 -5.26 -5.40
N ASP A 37 -10.57 -4.67 -6.55
CA ASP A 37 -10.90 -5.24 -7.85
C ASP A 37 -9.76 -6.15 -8.30
N LYS A 38 -10.02 -7.46 -8.39
CA LYS A 38 -9.02 -8.46 -8.77
C LYS A 38 -8.50 -8.29 -10.19
N ASP A 39 -9.27 -7.65 -11.06
CA ASP A 39 -8.92 -7.48 -12.46
C ASP A 39 -8.01 -6.26 -12.70
N LYS A 40 -7.81 -5.44 -11.69
CA LYS A 40 -6.94 -4.26 -11.78
C LYS A 40 -5.60 -4.51 -11.12
N ASN A 41 -4.60 -3.75 -11.56
CA ASN A 41 -3.31 -3.75 -10.89
C ASN A 41 -3.44 -3.16 -9.49
N ILE A 42 -2.94 -3.87 -8.50
CA ILE A 42 -2.97 -3.45 -7.10
C ILE A 42 -1.56 -3.21 -6.64
N PHE A 43 -1.25 -1.97 -6.24
CA PHE A 43 0.04 -1.61 -5.68
C PHE A 43 -0.12 -1.49 -4.17
N VAL A 44 0.70 -2.22 -3.43
CA VAL A 44 0.66 -2.25 -1.97
C VAL A 44 1.85 -1.48 -1.42
N MET A 45 1.58 -0.53 -0.52
CA MET A 45 2.58 0.38 0.00
C MET A 45 2.57 0.41 1.52
N CYS A 46 3.76 0.47 2.11
CA CYS A 46 3.94 0.74 3.54
C CYS A 46 5.04 1.80 3.72
N HIS A 47 5.73 1.84 4.86
CA HIS A 47 6.80 2.81 5.07
C HIS A 47 8.01 2.55 4.17
N THR A 48 8.56 1.34 4.22
CA THR A 48 9.79 0.98 3.50
C THR A 48 9.66 -0.23 2.58
N GLY A 49 8.51 -0.89 2.55
CA GLY A 49 8.23 -2.02 1.66
C GLY A 49 8.16 -3.39 2.34
N THR A 50 8.46 -3.49 3.64
CA THR A 50 8.49 -4.77 4.36
C THR A 50 7.10 -5.31 4.65
N ARG A 51 6.24 -4.50 5.27
CA ARG A 51 4.86 -4.90 5.59
C ARG A 51 4.04 -5.14 4.32
N SER A 52 4.22 -4.28 3.34
CA SER A 52 3.50 -4.38 2.06
C SER A 52 3.91 -5.61 1.26
N GLN A 53 5.15 -6.06 1.39
CA GLN A 53 5.60 -7.29 0.75
C GLN A 53 4.83 -8.50 1.29
N ALA A 54 4.66 -8.58 2.60
CA ALA A 54 3.89 -9.65 3.23
C ALA A 54 2.41 -9.61 2.80
N VAL A 55 1.82 -8.42 2.75
CA VAL A 55 0.43 -8.24 2.28
C VAL A 55 0.28 -8.67 0.83
N CYS A 56 1.21 -8.25 -0.02
CA CYS A 56 1.18 -8.60 -1.44
C CYS A 56 1.24 -10.12 -1.64
N LYS A 57 2.11 -10.78 -0.90
CA LYS A 57 2.24 -12.24 -0.93
C LYS A 57 0.93 -12.91 -0.51
N TRP A 58 0.31 -12.43 0.55
CA TRP A 58 -0.96 -12.97 1.04
C TRP A 58 -2.09 -12.73 0.02
N LEU A 59 -2.18 -11.53 -0.55
CA LEU A 59 -3.20 -11.22 -1.57
C LEU A 59 -3.07 -12.13 -2.79
N LYS A 60 -1.84 -12.42 -3.22
CA LYS A 60 -1.62 -13.35 -4.33
C LYS A 60 -2.18 -14.73 -4.00
N SER A 61 -2.03 -15.20 -2.76
CA SER A 61 -2.61 -16.47 -2.33
C SER A 61 -4.15 -16.46 -2.33
N GLN A 62 -4.76 -15.27 -2.29
CA GLN A 62 -6.21 -15.09 -2.33
C GLN A 62 -6.74 -14.83 -3.76
N GLY A 63 -5.88 -14.96 -4.76
CA GLY A 63 -6.30 -14.81 -6.15
C GLY A 63 -6.09 -13.42 -6.76
N TYR A 64 -5.36 -12.55 -6.09
CA TYR A 64 -5.02 -11.22 -6.62
C TYR A 64 -3.68 -11.30 -7.37
N ASP A 65 -3.73 -11.77 -8.62
CA ASP A 65 -2.51 -12.07 -9.38
C ASP A 65 -1.72 -10.82 -9.80
N ASN A 66 -2.39 -9.67 -9.86
CA ASN A 66 -1.78 -8.42 -10.31
C ASN A 66 -1.36 -7.52 -9.14
N CYS A 67 -0.89 -8.12 -8.06
CA CYS A 67 -0.46 -7.39 -6.87
C CYS A 67 1.03 -7.12 -6.91
N VAL A 68 1.42 -5.86 -6.72
CA VAL A 68 2.80 -5.41 -6.80
C VAL A 68 3.16 -4.64 -5.53
N ASN A 69 4.31 -4.96 -4.95
CA ASN A 69 4.84 -4.23 -3.81
C ASN A 69 5.55 -2.94 -4.29
N VAL A 70 5.20 -1.81 -3.69
CA VAL A 70 5.91 -0.56 -3.95
C VAL A 70 7.24 -0.60 -3.19
N LEU A 71 8.32 -0.87 -3.91
CA LEU A 71 9.65 -0.99 -3.31
C LEU A 71 10.08 0.32 -2.64
N GLY A 72 10.58 0.22 -1.42
CA GLY A 72 10.97 1.38 -0.63
C GLY A 72 9.80 2.15 -0.03
N GLY A 73 8.56 1.80 -0.34
CA GLY A 73 7.35 2.37 0.24
C GLY A 73 7.23 3.86 0.08
N ILE A 74 6.48 4.49 0.99
CA ILE A 74 6.28 5.94 0.98
C ILE A 74 7.59 6.69 1.24
N ASP A 75 8.55 6.08 1.94
CA ASP A 75 9.84 6.72 2.20
C ASP A 75 10.59 6.97 0.89
N ALA A 76 10.70 5.97 0.03
CA ALA A 76 11.33 6.13 -1.27
C ALA A 76 10.52 7.06 -2.18
N TRP A 77 9.20 6.98 -2.12
CA TRP A 77 8.32 7.86 -2.87
C TRP A 77 8.56 9.33 -2.51
N ALA A 78 8.61 9.62 -1.20
CA ALA A 78 8.87 10.99 -0.71
C ALA A 78 10.26 11.49 -1.12
N ALA A 79 11.26 10.62 -1.09
CA ALA A 79 12.64 11.00 -1.42
C ALA A 79 12.85 11.20 -2.92
N LEU A 80 12.20 10.38 -3.77
CA LEU A 80 12.53 10.30 -5.19
C LEU A 80 11.47 10.90 -6.12
N ILE A 81 10.21 10.93 -5.70
CA ILE A 81 9.10 11.33 -6.56
C ILE A 81 8.43 12.60 -6.08
N ASP A 82 8.01 12.66 -4.81
CA ASP A 82 7.30 13.82 -4.28
C ASP A 82 7.93 14.27 -2.95
N ARG A 83 8.80 15.26 -3.01
CA ARG A 83 9.51 15.78 -1.85
C ARG A 83 8.64 16.61 -0.91
N ASN A 84 7.41 16.89 -1.27
CA ASN A 84 6.45 17.57 -0.39
C ASN A 84 5.86 16.62 0.65
N ILE A 85 6.03 15.32 0.48
CA ILE A 85 5.57 14.33 1.45
C ILE A 85 6.59 14.25 2.59
N ARG A 86 6.11 14.39 3.82
CA ARG A 86 6.98 14.33 5.01
C ARG A 86 7.52 12.90 5.20
N ARG A 87 8.84 12.81 5.32
CA ARG A 87 9.50 11.55 5.66
C ARG A 87 9.51 11.33 7.17
N TYR A 88 9.54 10.06 7.55
CA TYR A 88 9.61 9.70 8.97
C TYR A 88 10.42 8.45 9.21
#